data_9cfdec6dae08bad868040665b15751ee
#
_entry.id   9cfdec6dae08bad868040665b15751ee
#
_cell.length_a   1.000
_cell.length_b   1.000
_cell.length_c   1.000
_cell.angle_alpha   90.00
_cell.angle_beta   90.00
_cell.angle_gamma   90.00
#
_symmetry.space_group_name_H-M   'P 1'
#
loop_
_entity.id
_entity.type
_entity.pdbx_description
1 polymer ?
#
loop_
_entity_poly.entity_id
_entity_poly.type
_entity_poly.pdbx_seq_one_letter_code
_entity_poly.pdbx_strand_id
1 'polypeptide(L)'
;MQSLHGFELKNLTINSYLNSPLDLSISIYDIDLDEKLDEISIKLSGEDRYNQFGIDRPAFIEDLRIFIDKNKMDPSLKINITSSSPISQSSFLLLLELIYDNELTTKSIPVTLYLQTVSGDYQIQPGDTLWSIAFKNRPGDDLSMDQTMIAFYQMNYEFFAENIDDIKQG
;
A
#
# COMPACT_ATOMS: atom_id res chain seq x y z
N MET A 1 6.91 14.77 34.25
CA MET A 1 6.32 14.97 32.92
C MET A 1 7.14 14.11 31.96
N GLN A 2 6.69 12.89 31.69
CA GLN A 2 7.29 12.09 30.63
C GLN A 2 6.75 12.64 29.32
N SER A 3 7.67 13.12 28.49
CA SER A 3 7.36 13.52 27.11
C SER A 3 6.77 12.30 26.39
N LEU A 4 5.56 12.41 25.83
CA LEU A 4 5.01 11.38 24.99
C LEU A 4 5.99 11.11 23.87
N HIS A 5 6.61 9.94 23.91
CA HIS A 5 7.31 9.41 22.75
C HIS A 5 6.22 9.04 21.75
N GLY A 6 6.16 9.79 20.66
CA GLY A 6 5.16 9.54 19.64
C GLY A 6 5.30 8.11 19.13
N PHE A 7 4.19 7.35 19.08
CA PHE A 7 4.16 6.02 18.51
C PHE A 7 4.82 5.96 17.12
N GLU A 8 5.43 4.83 16.81
CA GLU A 8 6.08 4.59 15.53
C GLU A 8 5.26 3.62 14.70
N LEU A 9 5.09 3.95 13.42
CA LEU A 9 4.53 3.04 12.41
C LEU A 9 5.67 2.31 11.73
N LYS A 10 5.66 0.98 11.78
CA LYS A 10 6.68 0.10 11.15
C LYS A 10 6.01 -1.07 10.45
N ASN A 11 6.79 -1.79 9.65
CA ASN A 11 6.37 -3.04 9.00
C ASN A 11 5.12 -2.88 8.14
N LEU A 12 5.04 -1.77 7.36
CA LEU A 12 3.98 -1.63 6.36
C LEU A 12 4.13 -2.75 5.32
N THR A 13 3.07 -3.55 5.18
CA THR A 13 2.96 -4.59 4.17
C THR A 13 1.71 -4.35 3.35
N ILE A 14 1.83 -4.34 2.03
CA ILE A 14 0.72 -4.19 1.09
C ILE A 14 0.57 -5.51 0.36
N ASN A 15 -0.55 -6.20 0.56
CA ASN A 15 -0.85 -7.53 -0.01
C ASN A 15 -1.77 -7.44 -1.23
N SER A 16 -2.10 -6.24 -1.68
CA SER A 16 -3.02 -5.98 -2.77
C SER A 16 -2.33 -5.31 -3.96
N TYR A 17 -2.97 -5.41 -5.11
CA TYR A 17 -2.52 -4.84 -6.36
C TYR A 17 -3.46 -3.72 -6.81
N LEU A 18 -3.02 -2.93 -7.76
CA LEU A 18 -3.88 -1.96 -8.44
C LEU A 18 -5.08 -2.68 -9.08
N ASN A 19 -6.27 -2.08 -9.01
CA ASN A 19 -7.54 -2.64 -9.46
C ASN A 19 -7.97 -3.91 -8.70
N SER A 20 -7.45 -4.13 -7.50
CA SER A 20 -7.97 -5.12 -6.55
C SER A 20 -8.41 -4.46 -5.24
N PRO A 21 -9.23 -5.12 -4.42
CA PRO A 21 -9.51 -4.64 -3.07
C PRO A 21 -8.23 -4.43 -2.28
N LEU A 22 -8.17 -3.34 -1.52
CA LEU A 22 -7.02 -3.04 -0.67
C LEU A 22 -6.91 -4.07 0.46
N ASP A 23 -5.71 -4.53 0.69
CA ASP A 23 -5.30 -5.30 1.86
C ASP A 23 -3.90 -4.83 2.26
N LEU A 24 -3.82 -4.09 3.35
CA LEU A 24 -2.55 -3.68 3.94
C LEU A 24 -2.53 -3.91 5.44
N SER A 25 -1.34 -4.16 5.97
CA SER A 25 -1.10 -4.24 7.40
C SER A 25 0.05 -3.34 7.82
N ILE A 26 -0.04 -2.79 9.03
CA ILE A 26 0.98 -1.95 9.62
C ILE A 26 1.02 -2.20 11.13
N SER A 27 2.22 -2.12 11.72
CA SER A 27 2.40 -2.28 13.16
C SER A 27 2.69 -0.95 13.83
N ILE A 28 2.10 -0.75 15.00
CA ILE A 28 2.34 0.39 15.87
C ILE A 28 3.19 -0.08 17.04
N TYR A 29 4.29 0.63 17.29
CA TYR A 29 5.21 0.40 18.39
C TYR A 29 5.20 1.59 19.37
N ASP A 30 5.84 1.39 20.50
CA ASP A 30 5.98 2.39 21.56
C ASP A 30 4.65 2.82 22.22
N ILE A 31 3.71 1.86 22.28
CA ILE A 31 2.45 1.98 23.03
C ILE A 31 2.48 0.98 24.18
N ASP A 32 2.09 1.41 25.37
CA ASP A 32 1.88 0.50 26.49
C ASP A 32 0.59 -0.30 26.29
N LEU A 33 0.74 -1.53 25.81
CA LEU A 33 -0.37 -2.42 25.51
C LEU A 33 -0.94 -3.14 26.75
N ASP A 34 -0.19 -3.21 27.84
CA ASP A 34 -0.59 -3.98 29.02
C ASP A 34 -1.63 -3.24 29.87
N GLU A 35 -1.50 -1.92 30.01
CA GLU A 35 -2.35 -1.14 30.91
C GLU A 35 -3.51 -0.43 30.20
N LYS A 36 -3.38 -0.08 28.89
CA LYS A 36 -4.29 0.88 28.24
C LYS A 36 -4.82 0.44 26.86
N LEU A 37 -4.78 -0.85 26.56
CA LEU A 37 -5.21 -1.35 25.24
C LEU A 37 -6.66 -0.96 24.87
N ASP A 38 -7.53 -0.89 25.87
CA ASP A 38 -8.94 -0.53 25.66
C ASP A 38 -9.17 0.99 25.49
N GLU A 39 -8.18 1.79 25.84
CA GLU A 39 -8.19 3.26 25.68
C GLU A 39 -7.67 3.70 24.29
N ILE A 40 -7.12 2.77 23.51
CA ILE A 40 -6.60 3.06 22.18
C ILE A 40 -7.75 3.11 21.17
N SER A 41 -7.91 4.26 20.53
CA SER A 41 -8.82 4.44 19.39
C SER A 41 -8.02 4.79 18.14
N ILE A 42 -8.27 4.03 17.05
CA ILE A 42 -7.61 4.21 15.76
C ILE A 42 -8.68 4.36 14.69
N LYS A 43 -8.54 5.40 13.87
CA LYS A 43 -9.44 5.66 12.76
C LYS A 43 -8.74 6.30 11.58
N LEU A 44 -9.34 6.18 10.40
CA LEU A 44 -8.96 6.98 9.23
C LEU A 44 -9.48 8.41 9.42
N SER A 45 -8.65 9.38 9.02
CA SER A 45 -8.98 10.79 9.17
C SER A 45 -10.14 11.21 8.27
N GLY A 46 -10.94 12.12 8.77
CA GLY A 46 -11.98 12.79 8.00
C GLY A 46 -11.42 13.87 7.06
N GLU A 47 -12.30 14.43 6.22
CA GLU A 47 -11.97 15.43 5.21
C GLU A 47 -11.27 16.67 5.79
N ASP A 48 -11.74 17.16 6.94
CA ASP A 48 -11.14 18.34 7.60
C ASP A 48 -9.66 18.15 7.91
N ARG A 49 -9.26 16.94 8.28
CA ARG A 49 -7.87 16.63 8.57
C ARG A 49 -7.01 16.62 7.31
N TYR A 50 -7.52 16.03 6.23
CA TYR A 50 -6.85 16.07 4.92
C TYR A 50 -6.66 17.52 4.44
N ASN A 51 -7.68 18.36 4.58
CA ASN A 51 -7.61 19.78 4.24
C ASN A 51 -6.56 20.54 5.08
N GLN A 52 -6.44 20.23 6.37
CA GLN A 52 -5.41 20.83 7.23
C GLN A 52 -3.98 20.49 6.80
N PHE A 53 -3.79 19.31 6.24
CA PHE A 53 -2.49 18.86 5.70
C PHE A 53 -2.26 19.30 4.24
N GLY A 54 -3.24 19.91 3.59
CA GLY A 54 -3.15 20.29 2.17
C GLY A 54 -3.08 19.09 1.23
N ILE A 55 -3.72 17.98 1.60
CA ILE A 55 -3.71 16.71 0.87
C ILE A 55 -5.12 16.40 0.41
N ASP A 56 -5.27 15.98 -0.85
CA ASP A 56 -6.55 15.52 -1.38
C ASP A 56 -6.95 14.19 -0.72
N ARG A 57 -8.17 14.15 -0.16
CA ARG A 57 -8.73 12.93 0.42
C ARG A 57 -9.27 12.03 -0.67
N PRO A 58 -8.72 10.81 -0.84
CA PRO A 58 -9.28 9.87 -1.82
C PRO A 58 -10.73 9.48 -1.49
N ALA A 59 -11.60 9.47 -2.50
CA ALA A 59 -13.03 9.19 -2.30
C ALA A 59 -13.30 7.77 -1.76
N PHE A 60 -12.45 6.80 -2.09
CA PHE A 60 -12.59 5.41 -1.64
C PHE A 60 -12.29 5.19 -0.16
N ILE A 61 -11.81 6.20 0.58
CA ILE A 61 -11.57 6.07 2.04
C ILE A 61 -12.84 5.69 2.81
N GLU A 62 -14.01 6.07 2.33
CA GLU A 62 -15.29 5.69 2.94
C GLU A 62 -15.55 4.17 2.90
N ASP A 63 -14.98 3.47 1.93
CA ASP A 63 -15.08 2.01 1.79
C ASP A 63 -14.04 1.25 2.62
N LEU A 64 -13.04 1.94 3.17
CA LEU A 64 -12.00 1.29 3.96
C LEU A 64 -12.51 0.89 5.35
N ARG A 65 -12.03 -0.27 5.80
CA ARG A 65 -12.29 -0.82 7.14
C ARG A 65 -10.98 -1.06 7.85
N ILE A 66 -10.94 -0.69 9.13
CA ILE A 66 -9.81 -0.93 10.02
C ILE A 66 -10.15 -2.09 10.95
N PHE A 67 -9.24 -3.03 11.02
CA PHE A 67 -9.25 -4.12 11.99
C PHE A 67 -7.99 -4.04 12.84
N ILE A 68 -8.16 -4.08 14.15
CA ILE A 68 -7.07 -4.02 15.11
C ILE A 68 -6.86 -5.43 15.68
N ASP A 69 -5.69 -6.01 15.46
CA ASP A 69 -5.29 -7.26 16.09
C ASP A 69 -4.67 -6.97 17.45
N LYS A 70 -5.42 -7.29 18.49
CA LYS A 70 -5.04 -7.09 19.89
C LYS A 70 -4.36 -8.34 20.49
N ASN A 71 -3.38 -8.91 19.78
CA ASN A 71 -2.63 -10.05 20.31
C ASN A 71 -1.66 -9.59 21.41
N LYS A 72 -1.99 -9.88 22.66
CA LYS A 72 -1.19 -9.51 23.84
C LYS A 72 0.21 -10.15 23.91
N MET A 73 0.49 -11.13 23.04
CA MET A 73 1.83 -11.74 22.95
C MET A 73 2.78 -10.97 22.04
N ASP A 74 2.26 -10.04 21.24
CA ASP A 74 3.05 -9.20 20.33
C ASP A 74 3.29 -7.84 21.01
N PRO A 75 4.54 -7.36 21.09
CA PRO A 75 4.84 -6.03 21.64
C PRO A 75 4.36 -4.88 20.74
N SER A 76 3.76 -5.19 19.60
CA SER A 76 3.19 -4.23 18.65
C SER A 76 1.69 -4.41 18.50
N LEU A 77 0.99 -3.30 18.24
CA LEU A 77 -0.41 -3.32 17.83
C LEU A 77 -0.50 -3.41 16.31
N LYS A 78 -1.00 -4.52 15.79
CA LYS A 78 -1.15 -4.71 14.35
C LYS A 78 -2.49 -4.16 13.87
N ILE A 79 -2.45 -3.35 12.81
CA ILE A 79 -3.62 -2.79 12.14
C ILE A 79 -3.70 -3.37 10.74
N ASN A 80 -4.88 -3.85 10.37
CA ASN A 80 -5.19 -4.27 9.02
C ASN A 80 -6.21 -3.29 8.43
N ILE A 81 -5.95 -2.77 7.23
CA ILE A 81 -6.85 -1.87 6.50
C ILE A 81 -7.21 -2.54 5.20
N THR A 82 -8.51 -2.71 4.98
CA THR A 82 -9.06 -3.39 3.80
C THR A 82 -10.12 -2.55 3.12
N SER A 83 -10.37 -2.78 1.81
CA SER A 83 -11.54 -2.28 1.11
C SER A 83 -12.41 -3.42 0.59
N SER A 84 -13.69 -3.17 0.38
CA SER A 84 -14.58 -4.11 -0.31
C SER A 84 -14.53 -3.94 -1.83
N SER A 85 -14.21 -2.72 -2.29
CA SER A 85 -14.14 -2.38 -3.71
C SER A 85 -12.69 -2.28 -4.19
N PRO A 86 -12.43 -2.57 -5.48
CA PRO A 86 -11.11 -2.38 -6.08
C PRO A 86 -10.65 -0.92 -6.04
N ILE A 87 -9.35 -0.70 -5.78
CA ILE A 87 -8.72 0.61 -5.80
C ILE A 87 -8.01 0.83 -7.14
N SER A 88 -8.46 1.82 -7.90
CA SER A 88 -7.89 2.17 -9.21
C SER A 88 -6.81 3.27 -9.14
N GLN A 89 -6.59 3.87 -7.97
CA GLN A 89 -5.55 4.87 -7.76
C GLN A 89 -4.25 4.19 -7.36
N SER A 90 -3.20 4.38 -8.14
CA SER A 90 -1.92 3.69 -7.93
C SER A 90 -1.10 4.23 -6.76
N SER A 91 -1.29 5.50 -6.36
CA SER A 91 -0.56 6.10 -5.25
C SER A 91 -1.45 7.08 -4.50
N PHE A 92 -1.45 6.98 -3.16
CA PHE A 92 -2.24 7.84 -2.29
C PHE A 92 -1.66 7.89 -0.87
N LEU A 93 -2.13 8.87 -0.09
CA LEU A 93 -1.80 8.96 1.33
C LEU A 93 -3.01 8.60 2.17
N LEU A 94 -2.84 7.70 3.13
CA LEU A 94 -3.79 7.47 4.20
C LEU A 94 -3.35 8.29 5.42
N LEU A 95 -4.28 9.05 5.99
CA LEU A 95 -4.08 9.70 7.28
C LEU A 95 -4.74 8.88 8.37
N LEU A 96 -3.93 8.37 9.29
CA LEU A 96 -4.36 7.59 10.44
C LEU A 96 -4.34 8.44 11.69
N GLU A 97 -5.47 8.53 12.38
CA GLU A 97 -5.58 9.16 13.69
C GLU A 97 -5.53 8.10 14.78
N LEU A 98 -4.62 8.28 15.71
CA LEU A 98 -4.52 7.52 16.95
C LEU A 98 -4.87 8.42 18.12
N ILE A 99 -5.80 7.99 18.94
CA ILE A 99 -6.10 8.61 20.24
C ILE A 99 -5.59 7.63 21.30
N TYR A 100 -4.66 8.10 22.11
CA TYR A 100 -4.07 7.36 23.21
C TYR A 100 -3.80 8.32 24.35
N ASP A 101 -4.21 7.97 25.57
CA ASP A 101 -4.09 8.81 26.78
C ASP A 101 -4.67 10.23 26.59
N ASN A 102 -5.82 10.33 25.90
CA ASN A 102 -6.49 11.58 25.50
C ASN A 102 -5.69 12.51 24.56
N GLU A 103 -4.59 12.02 24.01
CA GLU A 103 -3.83 12.74 23.00
C GLU A 103 -4.11 12.21 21.60
N LEU A 104 -4.40 13.13 20.67
CA LEU A 104 -4.62 12.82 19.26
C LEU A 104 -3.33 13.00 18.47
N THR A 105 -2.84 11.93 17.88
CA THR A 105 -1.71 11.97 16.94
C THR A 105 -2.18 11.54 15.55
N THR A 106 -1.74 12.25 14.51
CA THR A 106 -2.01 11.92 13.12
C THR A 106 -0.72 11.50 12.42
N LYS A 107 -0.76 10.37 11.72
CA LYS A 107 0.34 9.87 10.89
C LYS A 107 -0.11 9.67 9.46
N SER A 108 0.78 9.97 8.51
CA SER A 108 0.56 9.68 7.10
C SER A 108 1.20 8.35 6.72
N ILE A 109 0.47 7.55 5.94
CA ILE A 109 0.91 6.27 5.41
C ILE A 109 0.90 6.41 3.88
N PRO A 110 2.08 6.49 3.23
CA PRO A 110 2.15 6.45 1.78
C PRO A 110 1.86 5.03 1.29
N VAL A 111 0.92 4.90 0.37
CA VAL A 111 0.54 3.63 -0.25
C VAL A 111 0.80 3.71 -1.74
N THR A 112 1.47 2.71 -2.29
CA THR A 112 1.65 2.53 -3.72
C THR A 112 1.21 1.13 -4.11
N LEU A 113 0.22 1.07 -5.01
CA LEU A 113 -0.30 -0.18 -5.56
C LEU A 113 0.30 -0.39 -6.94
N TYR A 114 0.87 -1.57 -7.14
CA TYR A 114 1.40 -2.00 -8.43
C TYR A 114 0.38 -2.87 -9.14
N LEU A 115 0.51 -2.96 -10.45
CA LEU A 115 -0.26 -3.92 -11.23
C LEU A 115 0.10 -5.34 -10.79
N GLN A 116 -0.92 -6.18 -10.65
CA GLN A 116 -0.68 -7.61 -10.57
C GLN A 116 -0.14 -8.06 -11.92
N THR A 117 1.14 -8.31 -11.98
CA THR A 117 1.67 -9.08 -13.10
C THR A 117 1.23 -10.52 -12.90
N VAL A 118 0.63 -11.10 -13.93
CA VAL A 118 0.39 -12.54 -13.95
C VAL A 118 1.74 -13.20 -13.72
N SER A 119 1.93 -13.80 -12.56
CA SER A 119 3.15 -14.53 -12.25
C SER A 119 3.13 -15.83 -13.06
N GLY A 120 3.65 -15.74 -14.26
CA GLY A 120 4.09 -16.86 -15.04
C GLY A 120 5.49 -16.53 -15.49
N ASP A 121 6.44 -17.40 -15.23
CA ASP A 121 7.75 -17.29 -15.84
C ASP A 121 7.56 -17.28 -17.35
N TYR A 122 7.61 -16.07 -17.94
CA TYR A 122 7.60 -15.95 -19.39
C TYR A 122 9.01 -16.19 -19.90
N GLN A 123 9.21 -17.28 -20.59
CA GLN A 123 10.49 -17.54 -21.25
C GLN A 123 10.60 -16.64 -22.48
N ILE A 124 11.55 -15.69 -22.41
CA ILE A 124 11.81 -14.74 -23.50
C ILE A 124 12.26 -15.52 -24.73
N GLN A 125 11.57 -15.29 -25.85
CA GLN A 125 11.86 -15.92 -27.13
C GLN A 125 12.65 -14.96 -28.05
N PRO A 126 13.46 -15.46 -28.96
CA PRO A 126 14.11 -14.63 -29.97
C PRO A 126 13.09 -13.80 -30.76
N GLY A 127 13.28 -12.49 -30.77
CA GLY A 127 12.36 -11.54 -31.40
C GLY A 127 11.25 -11.00 -30.52
N ASP A 128 11.18 -11.39 -29.25
CA ASP A 128 10.30 -10.73 -28.28
C ASP A 128 10.78 -9.29 -28.02
N THR A 129 9.81 -8.43 -27.86
CA THR A 129 9.99 -7.05 -27.40
C THR A 129 9.18 -6.86 -26.11
N LEU A 130 9.52 -5.86 -25.31
CA LEU A 130 8.73 -5.50 -24.14
C LEU A 130 7.27 -5.28 -24.50
N TRP A 131 7.01 -4.66 -25.66
CA TRP A 131 5.65 -4.46 -26.16
C TRP A 131 4.92 -5.78 -26.41
N SER A 132 5.58 -6.77 -27.09
CA SER A 132 4.96 -8.06 -27.40
C SER A 132 4.68 -8.88 -26.15
N ILE A 133 5.59 -8.84 -25.16
CA ILE A 133 5.42 -9.51 -23.87
C ILE A 133 4.29 -8.87 -23.08
N ALA A 134 4.29 -7.55 -22.98
CA ALA A 134 3.24 -6.80 -22.30
C ALA A 134 1.87 -7.02 -22.93
N PHE A 135 1.79 -7.04 -24.25
CA PHE A 135 0.54 -7.30 -24.98
C PHE A 135 -0.03 -8.70 -24.70
N LYS A 136 0.82 -9.73 -24.71
CA LYS A 136 0.40 -11.12 -24.43
C LYS A 136 -0.05 -11.33 -22.98
N ASN A 137 0.53 -10.56 -22.06
CA ASN A 137 0.30 -10.74 -20.61
C ASN A 137 -0.48 -9.58 -19.99
N ARG A 138 -1.11 -8.73 -20.80
CA ARG A 138 -1.94 -7.63 -20.33
C ARG A 138 -3.15 -8.17 -19.57
N PRO A 139 -3.38 -7.78 -18.30
CA PRO A 139 -4.43 -8.36 -17.48
C PRO A 139 -5.85 -7.92 -17.88
N GLY A 140 -5.99 -6.92 -18.78
CA GLY A 140 -7.28 -6.45 -19.28
C GLY A 140 -7.14 -5.16 -20.10
N ASP A 141 -8.25 -4.71 -20.69
CA ASP A 141 -8.28 -3.49 -21.51
C ASP A 141 -8.29 -2.18 -20.68
N ASP A 142 -8.50 -2.29 -19.38
CA ASP A 142 -8.54 -1.14 -18.45
C ASP A 142 -7.17 -0.48 -18.25
N LEU A 143 -6.09 -1.16 -18.64
CA LEU A 143 -4.73 -0.66 -18.55
C LEU A 143 -4.21 -0.28 -19.95
N SER A 144 -3.57 0.90 -20.05
CA SER A 144 -2.88 1.24 -21.28
C SER A 144 -1.67 0.33 -21.49
N MET A 145 -1.25 0.17 -22.76
CA MET A 145 -0.02 -0.56 -23.10
C MET A 145 1.21 0.04 -22.41
N ASP A 146 1.30 1.38 -22.35
CA ASP A 146 2.41 2.08 -21.71
C ASP A 146 2.49 1.75 -20.21
N GLN A 147 1.34 1.74 -19.52
CA GLN A 147 1.28 1.35 -18.11
C GLN A 147 1.72 -0.09 -17.90
N THR A 148 1.28 -1.00 -18.77
CA THR A 148 1.65 -2.41 -18.72
C THR A 148 3.15 -2.59 -18.98
N MET A 149 3.70 -1.93 -19.99
CA MET A 149 5.14 -1.98 -20.30
C MET A 149 6.00 -1.43 -19.16
N ILE A 150 5.62 -0.29 -18.57
CA ILE A 150 6.33 0.29 -17.43
C ILE A 150 6.32 -0.68 -16.24
N ALA A 151 5.20 -1.31 -15.95
CA ALA A 151 5.10 -2.29 -14.86
C ALA A 151 6.03 -3.50 -15.10
N PHE A 152 6.02 -4.07 -16.31
CA PHE A 152 6.92 -5.16 -16.66
C PHE A 152 8.39 -4.77 -16.53
N TYR A 153 8.75 -3.58 -17.03
CA TYR A 153 10.13 -3.09 -16.92
C TYR A 153 10.56 -2.91 -15.45
N GLN A 154 9.74 -2.25 -14.64
CA GLN A 154 10.07 -1.98 -13.25
C GLN A 154 10.24 -3.26 -12.41
N MET A 155 9.44 -4.29 -12.69
CA MET A 155 9.51 -5.55 -11.96
C MET A 155 10.65 -6.47 -12.41
N ASN A 156 11.19 -6.23 -13.59
CA ASN A 156 12.18 -7.10 -14.22
C ASN A 156 13.37 -6.31 -14.76
N TYR A 157 13.68 -5.16 -14.17
CA TYR A 157 14.70 -4.23 -14.68
C TYR A 157 16.07 -4.89 -14.87
N GLU A 158 16.39 -5.91 -14.08
CA GLU A 158 17.66 -6.67 -14.16
C GLU A 158 17.81 -7.48 -15.46
N PHE A 159 16.71 -7.82 -16.10
CA PHE A 159 16.69 -8.52 -17.39
C PHE A 159 16.75 -7.59 -18.59
N PHE A 160 16.72 -6.29 -18.37
CA PHE A 160 16.91 -5.28 -19.40
C PHE A 160 18.37 -4.84 -19.40
N ALA A 161 18.90 -4.54 -20.60
CA ALA A 161 20.18 -3.89 -20.75
C ALA A 161 20.07 -2.39 -20.38
N GLU A 162 20.93 -1.55 -20.93
CA GLU A 162 20.89 -0.11 -20.68
C GLU A 162 19.67 0.60 -21.27
N ASN A 163 18.87 -0.11 -22.07
CA ASN A 163 17.69 0.42 -22.75
C ASN A 163 16.46 -0.49 -22.51
N ILE A 164 15.31 0.12 -22.29
CA ILE A 164 14.03 -0.56 -22.10
C ILE A 164 13.63 -1.49 -23.25
N ASP A 165 14.15 -1.23 -24.47
CA ASP A 165 13.88 -2.03 -25.66
C ASP A 165 14.84 -3.23 -25.81
N ASP A 166 15.92 -3.30 -25.02
CA ASP A 166 16.92 -4.34 -25.08
C ASP A 166 16.72 -5.39 -23.96
N ILE A 167 15.97 -6.44 -24.28
CA ILE A 167 15.73 -7.55 -23.36
C ILE A 167 16.85 -8.58 -23.49
N LYS A 168 17.52 -8.91 -22.39
CA LYS A 168 18.51 -9.97 -22.33
C LYS A 168 17.85 -11.32 -22.51
N GLN A 169 18.31 -12.08 -23.50
CA GLN A 169 17.91 -13.48 -23.65
C GLN A 169 18.68 -14.31 -22.62
N GLY A 170 17.94 -15.04 -21.77
CA GLY A 170 18.50 -15.98 -20.80
C GLY A 170 18.88 -17.32 -21.42
#